data_a4116aacb7c8d135cc5b743893d13c45
#
_entry.id   a4116aacb7c8d135cc5b743893d13c45
#
_cell.length_a   1.000
_cell.length_b   1.000
_cell.length_c   1.000
_cell.angle_alpha   90.00
_cell.angle_beta   90.00
_cell.angle_gamma   90.00
#
_symmetry.space_group_name_H-M   'P 1'
#
loop_
_entity.id
_entity.type
_entity.pdbx_description
1 polymer ?
#
loop_
_entity_poly.entity_id
_entity_poly.type
_entity_poly.pdbx_seq_one_letter_code
_entity_poly.pdbx_strand_id
1 'polypeptide(L)'
;MQTRSLLSLALLTAIVSLAIGSAAANAQGDSSVNIEGLDQRVEILKDKWGISHIYAQTEHDLFFAQGYSAARDRLFQFEIWRAQATGTTAALFGPRMVDRDHGTRLFKFRGPMADEMNHYHPRGVDIITAFVHGVNAYIDEALDDPDSLPLPFKLLGIQPQHWTEEVVISRHQGLLGNIGQ
;
A
#
# COMPACT_ATOMS: atom_id res chain seq x y z
N MET A 1 23.01 46.04 52.81
CA MET A 1 22.25 44.78 53.06
C MET A 1 21.21 44.52 51.97
N GLN A 2 21.60 44.45 50.65
CA GLN A 2 20.65 44.33 49.53
C GLN A 2 21.13 43.42 48.34
N THR A 3 22.15 42.61 48.58
CA THR A 3 22.74 41.79 47.51
C THR A 3 22.38 40.30 47.56
N ARG A 4 21.57 39.86 48.53
CA ARG A 4 21.20 38.44 48.69
C ARG A 4 19.86 38.06 48.08
N SER A 5 19.06 39.03 47.64
CA SER A 5 17.70 38.77 47.12
C SER A 5 17.63 38.52 45.60
N LEU A 6 18.62 38.91 44.81
CA LEU A 6 18.60 38.78 43.35
C LEU A 6 19.13 37.44 42.84
N LEU A 7 19.97 36.75 43.63
CA LEU A 7 20.50 35.43 43.26
C LEU A 7 19.49 34.29 43.44
N SER A 8 18.52 34.44 44.34
CA SER A 8 17.49 33.43 44.58
C SER A 8 16.37 33.45 43.53
N LEU A 9 16.15 34.58 42.85
CA LEU A 9 15.12 34.72 41.83
C LEU A 9 15.60 34.20 40.46
N ALA A 10 16.92 34.29 40.19
CA ALA A 10 17.51 33.79 38.95
C ALA A 10 17.62 32.25 38.91
N LEU A 11 17.69 31.59 40.07
CA LEU A 11 17.79 30.13 40.14
C LEU A 11 16.42 29.44 39.99
N LEU A 12 15.33 30.12 40.36
CA LEU A 12 13.98 29.59 40.23
C LEU A 12 13.46 29.64 38.78
N THR A 13 13.90 30.61 37.98
CA THR A 13 13.51 30.73 36.57
C THR A 13 14.23 29.75 35.66
N ALA A 14 15.43 29.29 36.02
CA ALA A 14 16.18 28.31 35.23
C ALA A 14 15.66 26.88 35.39
N ILE A 15 14.98 26.54 36.48
CA ILE A 15 14.44 25.18 36.72
C ILE A 15 13.08 24.99 36.04
N VAL A 16 12.31 26.05 35.81
CA VAL A 16 11.01 25.97 35.15
C VAL A 16 11.15 25.83 33.63
N SER A 17 12.27 26.30 33.04
CA SER A 17 12.51 26.21 31.60
C SER A 17 13.00 24.84 31.11
N LEU A 18 13.40 23.93 32.02
CA LEU A 18 13.93 22.60 31.65
C LEU A 18 12.87 21.50 31.70
N ALA A 19 11.64 21.80 32.11
CA ALA A 19 10.56 20.83 32.27
C ALA A 19 9.57 20.83 31.09
N ILE A 20 9.73 21.65 30.04
CA ILE A 20 8.79 21.76 28.89
C ILE A 20 9.38 21.10 27.62
N GLY A 21 10.57 20.51 27.72
CA GLY A 21 11.32 19.97 26.56
C GLY A 21 11.15 18.46 26.25
N SER A 22 10.16 17.76 26.80
CA SER A 22 10.09 16.29 26.61
C SER A 22 8.68 15.75 26.41
N ALA A 23 7.87 16.41 25.60
CA ALA A 23 6.56 15.86 25.19
C ALA A 23 6.28 16.11 23.69
N ALA A 24 7.32 15.99 22.85
CA ALA A 24 7.14 15.79 21.42
C ALA A 24 7.44 14.32 21.09
N ALA A 25 6.81 13.40 21.82
CA ALA A 25 6.79 11.99 21.48
C ALA A 25 5.60 11.79 20.54
N ASN A 26 5.91 11.62 19.25
CA ASN A 26 5.13 10.86 18.27
C ASN A 26 3.60 10.88 18.47
N ALA A 27 2.97 12.03 18.23
CA ALA A 27 1.60 12.04 17.79
C ALA A 27 1.60 11.59 16.32
N GLN A 28 1.77 10.30 16.09
CA GLN A 28 1.34 9.65 14.87
C GLN A 28 -0.17 9.82 14.90
N GLY A 29 -0.69 10.80 14.14
CA GLY A 29 -2.10 11.18 14.18
C GLY A 29 -2.94 9.95 13.87
N ASP A 30 -3.82 9.60 14.80
CA ASP A 30 -4.85 8.59 14.58
C ASP A 30 -5.78 9.13 13.48
N SER A 31 -5.66 8.62 12.27
CA SER A 31 -6.49 8.98 11.14
C SER A 31 -7.49 7.85 10.89
N SER A 32 -8.77 8.17 10.89
CA SER A 32 -9.81 7.22 10.50
C SER A 32 -10.35 7.58 9.12
N VAL A 33 -10.42 6.60 8.23
CA VAL A 33 -11.00 6.72 6.90
C VAL A 33 -12.18 5.77 6.82
N ASN A 34 -13.27 6.20 6.20
CA ASN A 34 -14.40 5.33 5.90
C ASN A 34 -14.20 4.75 4.51
N ILE A 35 -14.04 3.43 4.42
CA ILE A 35 -13.78 2.72 3.16
C ILE A 35 -14.95 1.77 2.91
N GLU A 36 -15.57 1.90 1.74
CA GLU A 36 -16.62 0.99 1.31
C GLU A 36 -16.03 -0.41 1.03
N GLY A 37 -16.76 -1.45 1.43
CA GLY A 37 -16.35 -2.84 1.22
C GLY A 37 -15.80 -3.54 2.46
N LEU A 38 -15.60 -2.83 3.58
CA LEU A 38 -15.30 -3.46 4.88
C LEU A 38 -16.60 -3.87 5.59
N ASP A 39 -16.62 -5.06 6.16
CA ASP A 39 -17.73 -5.53 7.01
C ASP A 39 -17.68 -4.89 8.40
N GLN A 40 -16.48 -4.69 8.93
CA GLN A 40 -16.25 -4.17 10.27
C GLN A 40 -15.01 -3.26 10.31
N ARG A 41 -14.84 -2.58 11.47
CA ARG A 41 -13.67 -1.75 11.71
C ARG A 41 -12.38 -2.57 11.69
N VAL A 42 -11.39 -2.07 10.94
CA VAL A 42 -10.02 -2.59 10.91
C VAL A 42 -9.08 -1.54 11.49
N GLU A 43 -8.07 -1.98 12.20
CA GLU A 43 -6.97 -1.14 12.67
C GLU A 43 -5.67 -1.53 11.96
N ILE A 44 -4.98 -0.53 11.41
CA ILE A 44 -3.67 -0.71 10.76
C ILE A 44 -2.66 0.16 11.51
N LEU A 45 -1.76 -0.47 12.24
CA LEU A 45 -0.68 0.20 12.95
C LEU A 45 0.62 0.04 12.17
N LYS A 46 1.34 1.15 11.93
CA LYS A 46 2.68 1.09 11.36
C LYS A 46 3.72 1.20 12.46
N ASP A 47 4.64 0.26 12.49
CA ASP A 47 5.77 0.31 13.40
C ASP A 47 6.86 1.30 12.92
N LYS A 48 7.91 1.46 13.71
CA LYS A 48 9.04 2.35 13.38
C LYS A 48 9.80 1.97 12.11
N TRP A 49 9.60 0.77 11.59
CA TRP A 49 10.18 0.27 10.34
C TRP A 49 9.25 0.44 9.13
N GLY A 50 8.03 0.96 9.38
CA GLY A 50 6.99 1.09 8.36
C GLY A 50 6.23 -0.20 8.07
N ILE A 51 6.38 -1.23 8.90
CA ILE A 51 5.64 -2.48 8.74
C ILE A 51 4.22 -2.28 9.26
N SER A 52 3.24 -2.65 8.44
CA SER A 52 1.82 -2.59 8.80
C SER A 52 1.42 -3.81 9.62
N HIS A 53 0.89 -3.58 10.82
CA HIS A 53 0.25 -4.58 11.67
C HIS A 53 -1.25 -4.39 11.54
N ILE A 54 -1.96 -5.41 11.02
CA ILE A 54 -3.38 -5.33 10.69
C ILE A 54 -4.18 -6.15 11.68
N TYR A 55 -5.16 -5.52 12.31
CA TYR A 55 -6.09 -6.13 13.27
C TYR A 55 -7.50 -6.04 12.72
N ALA A 56 -8.07 -7.19 12.33
CA ALA A 56 -9.41 -7.31 11.76
C ALA A 56 -10.24 -8.35 12.52
N GLN A 57 -11.56 -8.24 12.43
CA GLN A 57 -12.51 -9.16 13.06
C GLN A 57 -12.86 -10.34 12.13
N THR A 58 -12.79 -10.13 10.81
CA THR A 58 -13.09 -11.12 9.79
C THR A 58 -11.89 -11.39 8.90
N GLU A 59 -11.86 -12.54 8.25
CA GLU A 59 -10.84 -12.87 7.27
C GLU A 59 -10.96 -11.98 6.02
N HIS A 60 -12.19 -11.68 5.59
CA HIS A 60 -12.45 -10.75 4.50
C HIS A 60 -11.79 -9.38 4.77
N ASP A 61 -12.06 -8.78 5.92
CA ASP A 61 -11.52 -7.47 6.29
C ASP A 61 -10.00 -7.49 6.45
N LEU A 62 -9.44 -8.62 6.92
CA LEU A 62 -8.00 -8.80 7.03
C LEU A 62 -7.31 -8.68 5.67
N PHE A 63 -7.79 -9.44 4.66
CA PHE A 63 -7.18 -9.44 3.33
C PHE A 63 -7.53 -8.19 2.54
N PHE A 64 -8.72 -7.62 2.73
CA PHE A 64 -9.06 -6.31 2.19
C PHE A 64 -8.08 -5.23 2.70
N ALA A 65 -7.90 -5.13 4.02
CA ALA A 65 -6.98 -4.16 4.62
C ALA A 65 -5.52 -4.39 4.22
N GLN A 66 -5.11 -5.65 4.01
CA GLN A 66 -3.80 -5.98 3.48
C GLN A 66 -3.61 -5.43 2.07
N GLY A 67 -4.59 -5.62 1.19
CA GLY A 67 -4.58 -5.09 -0.18
C GLY A 67 -4.51 -3.57 -0.19
N TYR A 68 -5.37 -2.92 0.57
CA TYR A 68 -5.41 -1.47 0.72
C TYR A 68 -4.09 -0.90 1.23
N SER A 69 -3.55 -1.44 2.33
CA SER A 69 -2.29 -0.98 2.91
C SER A 69 -1.11 -1.17 1.97
N ALA A 70 -1.04 -2.29 1.26
CA ALA A 70 0.03 -2.57 0.32
C ALA A 70 -0.03 -1.63 -0.90
N ALA A 71 -1.22 -1.35 -1.43
CA ALA A 71 -1.42 -0.41 -2.52
C ALA A 71 -1.04 1.01 -2.10
N ARG A 72 -1.45 1.44 -0.90
CA ARG A 72 -1.10 2.75 -0.32
C ARG A 72 0.41 2.96 -0.22
N ASP A 73 1.13 1.93 0.17
CA ASP A 73 2.58 2.03 0.36
C ASP A 73 3.36 1.96 -0.97
N ARG A 74 2.81 1.31 -2.00
CA ARG A 74 3.56 0.95 -3.21
C ARG A 74 2.75 1.08 -4.51
N LEU A 75 1.88 2.08 -4.62
CA LEU A 75 0.94 2.22 -5.74
C LEU A 75 1.60 2.12 -7.11
N PHE A 76 2.71 2.83 -7.33
CA PHE A 76 3.40 2.78 -8.63
C PHE A 76 4.00 1.40 -8.93
N GLN A 77 4.48 0.70 -7.91
CA GLN A 77 4.97 -0.68 -8.08
C GLN A 77 3.81 -1.64 -8.43
N PHE A 78 2.63 -1.43 -7.84
CA PHE A 78 1.43 -2.18 -8.18
C PHE A 78 1.03 -1.97 -9.65
N GLU A 79 1.10 -0.73 -10.16
CA GLU A 79 0.83 -0.46 -11.58
C GLU A 79 1.84 -1.16 -12.51
N ILE A 80 3.13 -1.14 -12.16
CA ILE A 80 4.15 -1.89 -12.92
C ILE A 80 3.83 -3.39 -12.92
N TRP A 81 3.47 -3.95 -11.77
CA TRP A 81 3.15 -5.36 -11.65
C TRP A 81 1.90 -5.75 -12.41
N ARG A 82 0.87 -4.89 -12.38
CA ARG A 82 -0.34 -5.07 -13.20
C ARG A 82 0.01 -5.10 -14.68
N ALA A 83 0.79 -4.12 -15.15
CA ALA A 83 1.22 -4.04 -16.54
C ALA A 83 2.05 -5.26 -16.96
N GLN A 84 2.92 -5.77 -16.09
CA GLN A 84 3.68 -7.00 -16.31
C GLN A 84 2.76 -8.22 -16.40
N ALA A 85 1.81 -8.37 -15.50
CA ALA A 85 0.88 -9.50 -15.48
C ALA A 85 -0.06 -9.53 -16.70
N THR A 86 -0.44 -8.35 -17.19
CA THR A 86 -1.35 -8.22 -18.34
C THR A 86 -0.63 -8.13 -19.69
N GLY A 87 0.71 -8.03 -19.71
CA GLY A 87 1.49 -7.83 -20.93
C GLY A 87 1.20 -6.49 -21.57
N THR A 88 1.20 -5.42 -20.77
CA THR A 88 0.94 -4.02 -21.21
C THR A 88 2.05 -3.06 -20.80
N THR A 89 3.25 -3.56 -20.49
CA THR A 89 4.37 -2.72 -20.04
C THR A 89 4.84 -1.74 -21.13
N ALA A 90 4.61 -2.05 -22.40
CA ALA A 90 4.94 -1.14 -23.51
C ALA A 90 4.13 0.18 -23.44
N ALA A 91 2.93 0.16 -22.87
CA ALA A 91 2.13 1.36 -22.66
C ALA A 91 2.78 2.32 -21.63
N LEU A 92 3.55 1.78 -20.67
CA LEU A 92 4.23 2.56 -19.64
C LEU A 92 5.65 2.98 -20.06
N PHE A 93 6.40 2.06 -20.71
CA PHE A 93 7.84 2.21 -20.91
C PHE A 93 8.27 2.24 -22.38
N GLY A 94 7.30 2.24 -23.30
CA GLY A 94 7.52 2.39 -24.74
C GLY A 94 7.85 1.10 -25.48
N PRO A 95 8.15 1.20 -26.79
CA PRO A 95 8.21 0.08 -27.74
C PRO A 95 9.19 -1.03 -27.37
N ARG A 96 10.25 -0.72 -26.63
CA ARG A 96 11.26 -1.70 -26.18
C ARG A 96 10.68 -2.84 -25.32
N MET A 97 9.46 -2.68 -24.79
CA MET A 97 8.78 -3.67 -23.97
C MET A 97 7.83 -4.58 -24.74
N VAL A 98 7.64 -4.36 -26.04
CA VAL A 98 6.65 -5.10 -26.88
C VAL A 98 6.95 -6.60 -26.90
N ASP A 99 8.20 -7.01 -27.09
CA ASP A 99 8.55 -8.43 -27.14
C ASP A 99 8.30 -9.12 -25.79
N ARG A 100 8.57 -8.43 -24.68
CA ARG A 100 8.25 -8.91 -23.35
C ARG A 100 6.74 -9.07 -23.15
N ASP A 101 5.96 -8.06 -23.54
CA ASP A 101 4.50 -8.09 -23.44
C ASP A 101 3.91 -9.22 -24.29
N HIS A 102 4.46 -9.45 -25.47
CA HIS A 102 4.08 -10.56 -26.31
C HIS A 102 4.35 -11.90 -25.61
N GLY A 103 5.56 -12.09 -25.06
CA GLY A 103 5.91 -13.28 -24.27
C GLY A 103 4.96 -13.50 -23.09
N THR A 104 4.68 -12.44 -22.30
CA THR A 104 3.73 -12.51 -21.19
C THR A 104 2.34 -12.99 -21.65
N ARG A 105 1.82 -12.45 -22.75
CA ARG A 105 0.51 -12.83 -23.28
C ARG A 105 0.47 -14.25 -23.81
N LEU A 106 1.57 -14.79 -24.34
CA LEU A 106 1.66 -16.19 -24.77
C LEU A 106 1.56 -17.15 -23.58
N PHE A 107 2.18 -16.84 -22.45
CA PHE A 107 2.23 -17.68 -21.26
C PHE A 107 1.16 -17.36 -20.20
N LYS A 108 0.25 -16.44 -20.53
CA LYS A 108 -0.85 -16.07 -19.63
C LYS A 108 -1.72 -17.27 -19.29
N PHE A 109 -2.11 -17.39 -18.03
CA PHE A 109 -3.04 -18.42 -17.56
C PHE A 109 -4.40 -18.30 -18.30
N ARG A 110 -4.96 -19.43 -18.73
CA ARG A 110 -6.22 -19.52 -19.49
C ARG A 110 -7.18 -20.59 -18.95
N GLY A 111 -6.84 -21.18 -17.81
CA GLY A 111 -7.69 -22.16 -17.13
C GLY A 111 -8.83 -21.52 -16.35
N PRO A 112 -9.66 -22.34 -15.68
CA PRO A 112 -10.68 -21.86 -14.75
C PRO A 112 -10.03 -21.11 -13.60
N MET A 113 -10.29 -19.81 -13.48
CA MET A 113 -9.62 -18.94 -12.51
C MET A 113 -9.93 -19.34 -11.06
N ALA A 114 -11.17 -19.72 -10.78
CA ALA A 114 -11.59 -20.15 -9.45
C ALA A 114 -10.84 -21.41 -8.98
N ASP A 115 -10.61 -22.37 -9.88
CA ASP A 115 -9.86 -23.58 -9.57
C ASP A 115 -8.41 -23.26 -9.26
N GLU A 116 -7.79 -22.34 -10.02
CA GLU A 116 -6.42 -21.91 -9.78
C GLU A 116 -6.29 -21.18 -8.45
N MET A 117 -7.19 -20.24 -8.13
CA MET A 117 -7.19 -19.55 -6.83
C MET A 117 -7.34 -20.53 -5.66
N ASN A 118 -8.24 -21.51 -5.77
CA ASN A 118 -8.48 -22.50 -4.74
C ASN A 118 -7.40 -23.59 -4.67
N HIS A 119 -6.51 -23.68 -5.66
CA HIS A 119 -5.35 -24.57 -5.61
C HIS A 119 -4.39 -24.19 -4.47
N TYR A 120 -4.22 -22.91 -4.20
CA TYR A 120 -3.33 -22.41 -3.14
C TYR A 120 -3.97 -22.49 -1.74
N HIS A 121 -5.28 -22.31 -1.67
CA HIS A 121 -6.05 -22.40 -0.42
C HIS A 121 -7.52 -22.73 -0.69
N PRO A 122 -8.21 -23.55 0.15
CA PRO A 122 -9.63 -23.88 -0.07
C PRO A 122 -10.57 -22.67 -0.18
N ARG A 123 -10.18 -21.53 0.38
CA ARG A 123 -10.88 -20.24 0.27
C ARG A 123 -10.08 -19.21 -0.56
N GLY A 124 -9.32 -19.70 -1.53
CA GLY A 124 -8.47 -18.85 -2.36
C GLY A 124 -9.23 -17.77 -3.12
N VAL A 125 -10.42 -18.09 -3.61
CA VAL A 125 -11.32 -17.11 -4.25
C VAL A 125 -11.64 -15.98 -3.29
N ASP A 126 -12.15 -16.26 -2.10
CA ASP A 126 -12.56 -15.24 -1.12
C ASP A 126 -11.39 -14.35 -0.71
N ILE A 127 -10.24 -14.97 -0.43
CA ILE A 127 -9.02 -14.28 -0.01
C ILE A 127 -8.50 -13.34 -1.10
N ILE A 128 -8.37 -13.83 -2.33
CA ILE A 128 -7.81 -13.05 -3.43
C ILE A 128 -8.76 -11.93 -3.83
N THR A 129 -10.08 -12.21 -3.86
CA THR A 129 -11.09 -11.19 -4.16
C THR A 129 -11.08 -10.08 -3.10
N ALA A 130 -11.05 -10.42 -1.81
CA ALA A 130 -10.96 -9.41 -0.75
C ALA A 130 -9.69 -8.56 -0.88
N PHE A 131 -8.53 -9.18 -1.16
CA PHE A 131 -7.28 -8.46 -1.40
C PHE A 131 -7.39 -7.50 -2.58
N VAL A 132 -7.93 -7.94 -3.71
CA VAL A 132 -8.12 -7.12 -4.92
C VAL A 132 -9.07 -5.96 -4.65
N HIS A 133 -10.16 -6.18 -3.92
CA HIS A 133 -11.07 -5.11 -3.52
C HIS A 133 -10.35 -4.05 -2.67
N GLY A 134 -9.51 -4.45 -1.73
CA GLY A 134 -8.72 -3.53 -0.92
C GLY A 134 -7.71 -2.72 -1.76
N VAL A 135 -7.03 -3.36 -2.72
CA VAL A 135 -6.15 -2.67 -3.68
C VAL A 135 -6.93 -1.61 -4.45
N ASN A 136 -8.09 -1.98 -4.98
CA ASN A 136 -8.91 -1.09 -5.80
C ASN A 136 -9.50 0.05 -4.99
N ALA A 137 -9.90 -0.18 -3.74
CA ALA A 137 -10.38 0.87 -2.86
C ALA A 137 -9.33 1.98 -2.64
N TYR A 138 -8.05 1.61 -2.52
CA TYR A 138 -6.99 2.62 -2.45
C TYR A 138 -6.73 3.31 -3.81
N ILE A 139 -6.86 2.59 -4.92
CA ILE A 139 -6.74 3.18 -6.26
C ILE A 139 -7.83 4.23 -6.46
N ASP A 140 -9.07 3.95 -6.06
CA ASP A 140 -10.19 4.90 -6.15
C ASP A 140 -9.91 6.16 -5.32
N GLU A 141 -9.49 6.00 -4.06
CA GLU A 141 -9.07 7.12 -3.20
C GLU A 141 -7.98 7.97 -3.86
N ALA A 142 -6.98 7.34 -4.45
CA ALA A 142 -5.88 8.04 -5.12
C ALA A 142 -6.30 8.73 -6.43
N LEU A 143 -7.33 8.24 -7.10
CA LEU A 143 -7.89 8.87 -8.30
C LEU A 143 -8.80 10.05 -7.97
N ASP A 144 -9.45 10.04 -6.81
CA ASP A 144 -10.26 11.16 -6.32
C ASP A 144 -9.40 12.39 -5.96
N ASP A 145 -8.12 12.18 -5.59
CA ASP A 145 -7.15 13.24 -5.37
C ASP A 145 -5.88 13.04 -6.23
N PRO A 146 -5.91 13.42 -7.52
CA PRO A 146 -4.77 13.27 -8.43
C PRO A 146 -3.49 13.98 -7.96
N ASP A 147 -3.61 15.00 -7.11
CA ASP A 147 -2.46 15.71 -6.55
C ASP A 147 -1.72 14.88 -5.49
N SER A 148 -2.37 13.91 -4.89
CA SER A 148 -1.78 12.95 -3.96
C SER A 148 -1.00 11.81 -4.65
N LEU A 149 -1.19 11.61 -5.98
CA LEU A 149 -0.52 10.54 -6.72
C LEU A 149 1.00 10.61 -6.60
N PRO A 150 1.69 9.47 -6.39
CA PRO A 150 3.14 9.38 -6.39
C PRO A 150 3.77 10.03 -7.63
N LEU A 151 4.91 10.69 -7.43
CA LEU A 151 5.63 11.42 -8.48
C LEU A 151 5.79 10.67 -9.82
N PRO A 152 6.08 9.36 -9.85
CA PRO A 152 6.22 8.65 -11.12
C PRO A 152 4.98 8.69 -12.01
N PHE A 153 3.76 8.67 -11.44
CA PHE A 153 2.52 8.81 -12.23
C PHE A 153 2.45 10.16 -12.93
N LYS A 154 2.80 11.23 -12.21
CA LYS A 154 2.82 12.60 -12.74
C LYS A 154 3.88 12.77 -13.84
N LEU A 155 5.07 12.20 -13.66
CA LEU A 155 6.16 12.28 -14.64
C LEU A 155 5.86 11.51 -15.93
N LEU A 156 5.16 10.36 -15.82
CA LEU A 156 4.80 9.55 -16.97
C LEU A 156 3.47 9.96 -17.62
N GLY A 157 2.70 10.82 -16.96
CA GLY A 157 1.36 11.23 -17.42
C GLY A 157 0.37 10.07 -17.46
N ILE A 158 0.47 9.12 -16.53
CA ILE A 158 -0.39 7.94 -16.42
C ILE A 158 -1.18 7.95 -15.11
N GLN A 159 -2.21 7.13 -15.05
CA GLN A 159 -3.02 6.89 -13.85
C GLN A 159 -2.96 5.41 -13.47
N PRO A 160 -3.08 5.08 -12.15
CA PRO A 160 -3.21 3.70 -11.72
C PRO A 160 -4.51 3.10 -12.26
N GLN A 161 -4.48 1.79 -12.53
CA GLN A 161 -5.64 1.07 -13.02
C GLN A 161 -6.01 -0.06 -12.06
N HIS A 162 -7.30 -0.38 -12.00
CA HIS A 162 -7.83 -1.43 -11.15
C HIS A 162 -7.18 -2.78 -11.43
N TRP A 163 -7.03 -3.53 -10.36
CA TRP A 163 -6.61 -4.92 -10.38
C TRP A 163 -7.80 -5.84 -10.54
N THR A 164 -7.54 -7.01 -11.09
CA THR A 164 -8.45 -8.15 -11.10
C THR A 164 -7.76 -9.34 -10.45
N GLU A 165 -8.52 -10.36 -10.09
CA GLU A 165 -7.98 -11.63 -9.57
C GLU A 165 -6.99 -12.26 -10.54
N GLU A 166 -7.23 -12.08 -11.84
CA GLU A 166 -6.32 -12.54 -12.90
C GLU A 166 -4.93 -11.90 -12.79
N VAL A 167 -4.83 -10.63 -12.38
CA VAL A 167 -3.56 -9.95 -12.18
C VAL A 167 -2.75 -10.62 -11.07
N VAL A 168 -3.42 -11.02 -9.98
CA VAL A 168 -2.77 -11.71 -8.85
C VAL A 168 -2.17 -13.04 -9.31
N ILE A 169 -2.94 -13.86 -10.04
CA ILE A 169 -2.51 -15.17 -10.54
C ILE A 169 -1.42 -15.02 -11.62
N SER A 170 -1.66 -14.18 -12.63
CA SER A 170 -0.74 -14.02 -13.77
C SER A 170 0.59 -13.38 -13.37
N ARG A 171 0.61 -12.56 -12.32
CA ARG A 171 1.85 -12.00 -11.78
C ARG A 171 2.81 -13.09 -11.33
N HIS A 172 2.33 -14.17 -10.73
CA HIS A 172 3.16 -15.29 -10.30
C HIS A 172 3.89 -15.93 -11.48
N GLN A 173 3.20 -16.11 -12.59
CA GLN A 173 3.79 -16.67 -13.82
C GLN A 173 4.81 -15.72 -14.46
N GLY A 174 4.58 -14.41 -14.41
CA GLY A 174 5.53 -13.40 -14.88
C GLY A 174 6.85 -13.40 -14.09
N LEU A 175 6.84 -13.80 -12.81
CA LEU A 175 8.05 -13.96 -12.00
C LEU A 175 8.86 -15.19 -12.41
N LEU A 176 8.22 -16.28 -12.78
CA LEU A 176 8.88 -17.51 -13.22
C LEU A 176 9.63 -17.31 -14.55
N GLY A 177 9.13 -16.47 -15.45
CA GLY A 177 9.79 -16.10 -16.70
C GLY A 177 11.10 -15.31 -16.54
N ASN A 178 11.36 -14.76 -15.36
CA ASN A 178 12.62 -14.03 -15.07
C ASN A 178 13.73 -14.93 -14.46
N ILE A 179 13.44 -16.18 -14.14
CA ILE A 179 14.40 -17.10 -13.50
C ILE A 179 15.34 -17.75 -14.52
N GLY A 180 15.11 -17.56 -15.81
CA GLY A 180 15.87 -18.18 -16.91
C GLY A 180 16.76 -17.23 -17.73
N GLN A 181 17.05 -16.02 -17.24
CA GLN A 181 17.96 -15.08 -17.91
C GLN A 181 19.21 -14.83 -17.11
#